data_bad26302c1a1a0201885190f30e173b5
#
_entry.id   bad26302c1a1a0201885190f30e173b5
#
_cell.length_a   1.000
_cell.length_b   1.000
_cell.length_c   1.000
_cell.angle_alpha   90.00
_cell.angle_beta   90.00
_cell.angle_gamma   90.00
#
_symmetry.space_group_name_H-M   'P 1'
#
loop_
_entity.id
_entity.type
_entity.pdbx_description
1 polymer ?
#
loop_
_entity_poly.entity_id
_entity_poly.type
_entity_poly.pdbx_seq_one_letter_code
_entity_poly.pdbx_strand_id
1 'polypeptide(L)'
;MIRCIYSPFTDIYFHLAAEEYLLKQGNEDIFMLWQDTPSVVIGKHQRLRSEVDKKWAEQERVHIARRFSGGGAVYHDWGNINLTFIETAPRLPEFVTYLQRTLDFLNSIGLMAKGGERQIGRAHV
;
A
#
# COMPACT_ATOMS: atom_id res chain seq x y z
N MET A 1 -15.95 15.35 3.40
CA MET A 1 -16.12 14.13 4.23
C MET A 1 -15.21 13.04 3.73
N ILE A 2 -14.56 12.33 4.60
CA ILE A 2 -13.68 11.19 4.25
C ILE A 2 -14.42 9.90 4.57
N ARG A 3 -14.47 9.01 3.59
CA ARG A 3 -14.94 7.64 3.84
C ARG A 3 -13.78 6.79 4.35
N CYS A 4 -13.96 6.17 5.50
CA CYS A 4 -12.98 5.24 6.07
C CYS A 4 -13.41 3.81 5.80
N ILE A 5 -12.51 3.04 5.20
CA ILE A 5 -12.75 1.64 4.85
C ILE A 5 -11.73 0.77 5.56
N TYR A 6 -12.20 -0.23 6.29
CA TYR A 6 -11.36 -1.32 6.76
C TYR A 6 -11.71 -2.56 5.94
N SER A 7 -10.75 -3.08 5.19
CA SER A 7 -10.98 -4.25 4.36
C SER A 7 -10.82 -5.53 5.19
N PRO A 8 -11.85 -6.40 5.24
CA PRO A 8 -11.75 -7.70 5.89
C PRO A 8 -11.07 -8.75 5.00
N PHE A 9 -10.82 -8.43 3.74
CA PHE A 9 -10.20 -9.34 2.78
C PHE A 9 -8.67 -9.29 2.88
N THR A 10 -8.01 -10.31 2.33
CA THR A 10 -6.55 -10.45 2.40
C THR A 10 -5.92 -10.78 1.05
N ASP A 11 -6.65 -10.57 -0.02
CA ASP A 11 -6.22 -10.86 -1.39
C ASP A 11 -5.65 -9.61 -2.04
N ILE A 12 -4.35 -9.68 -2.41
CA ILE A 12 -3.67 -8.55 -3.06
C ILE A 12 -4.36 -8.13 -4.37
N TYR A 13 -4.86 -9.07 -5.14
CA TYR A 13 -5.53 -8.75 -6.42
C TYR A 13 -6.81 -7.96 -6.18
N PHE A 14 -7.57 -8.34 -5.18
CA PHE A 14 -8.76 -7.59 -4.77
C PHE A 14 -8.39 -6.18 -4.34
N HIS A 15 -7.38 -6.02 -3.50
CA HIS A 15 -7.00 -4.71 -2.98
C HIS A 15 -6.47 -3.78 -4.06
N LEU A 16 -5.65 -4.27 -4.99
CA LEU A 16 -5.17 -3.46 -6.10
C LEU A 16 -6.31 -3.04 -7.02
N ALA A 17 -7.23 -3.95 -7.30
CA ALA A 17 -8.42 -3.63 -8.08
C ALA A 17 -9.32 -2.62 -7.37
N ALA A 18 -9.49 -2.75 -6.05
CA ALA A 18 -10.28 -1.82 -5.24
C ALA A 18 -9.67 -0.42 -5.25
N GLU A 19 -8.36 -0.30 -5.08
CA GLU A 19 -7.67 1.00 -5.15
C GLU A 19 -7.90 1.68 -6.50
N GLU A 20 -7.70 0.95 -7.60
CA GLU A 20 -7.90 1.48 -8.94
C GLU A 20 -9.34 1.91 -9.17
N TYR A 21 -10.30 1.08 -8.78
CA TYR A 21 -11.72 1.37 -8.90
C TYR A 21 -12.11 2.63 -8.13
N LEU A 22 -11.72 2.71 -6.86
CA LEU A 22 -12.05 3.86 -6.01
C LEU A 22 -11.40 5.15 -6.51
N LEU A 23 -10.17 5.06 -6.99
CA LEU A 23 -9.49 6.21 -7.57
C LEU A 23 -10.19 6.73 -8.82
N LYS A 24 -10.63 5.84 -9.70
CA LYS A 24 -11.31 6.20 -10.95
C LYS A 24 -12.72 6.75 -10.73
N GLN A 25 -13.38 6.40 -9.64
CA GLN A 25 -14.68 6.99 -9.29
C GLN A 25 -14.58 8.49 -9.03
N GLY A 26 -13.53 8.94 -8.32
CA GLY A 26 -13.17 10.34 -8.19
C GLY A 26 -14.18 11.25 -7.50
N ASN A 27 -15.13 10.71 -6.75
CA ASN A 27 -16.25 11.47 -6.19
C ASN A 27 -16.22 11.67 -4.67
N GLU A 28 -15.24 11.10 -4.00
CA GLU A 28 -15.08 11.27 -2.54
C GLU A 28 -13.66 10.98 -2.09
N ASP A 29 -13.29 11.58 -0.96
CA ASP A 29 -12.03 11.29 -0.31
C ASP A 29 -12.14 9.97 0.45
N ILE A 30 -11.12 9.11 0.33
CA ILE A 30 -11.13 7.78 0.91
C ILE A 30 -9.85 7.53 1.68
N PHE A 31 -10.00 6.93 2.85
CA PHE A 31 -8.94 6.30 3.61
C PHE A 31 -9.25 4.82 3.73
N MET A 32 -8.35 3.97 3.24
CA MET A 32 -8.53 2.52 3.30
C MET A 32 -7.37 1.87 4.04
N LEU A 33 -7.71 1.02 5.00
CA LEU A 33 -6.77 0.21 5.76
C LEU A 33 -6.91 -1.25 5.32
N TRP A 34 -5.81 -1.88 4.96
CA TRP A 34 -5.85 -3.24 4.43
C TRP A 34 -4.56 -4.01 4.63
N GLN A 35 -4.65 -5.32 4.51
CA GLN A 35 -3.59 -6.28 4.76
C GLN A 35 -3.71 -7.44 3.80
N ASP A 36 -2.59 -8.08 3.42
CA ASP A 36 -2.58 -9.19 2.49
C ASP A 36 -1.85 -10.40 3.04
N THR A 37 -2.20 -11.56 2.52
CA THR A 37 -1.35 -12.75 2.59
C THR A 37 -0.03 -12.48 1.85
N PRO A 38 1.02 -13.28 2.07
CA PRO A 38 2.33 -13.03 1.44
C PRO A 38 2.24 -12.77 -0.05
N SER A 39 2.73 -11.61 -0.48
CA SER A 39 2.63 -11.12 -1.85
C SER A 39 3.82 -10.26 -2.23
N VAL A 40 4.27 -10.38 -3.47
CA VAL A 40 5.20 -9.43 -4.08
C VAL A 40 4.42 -8.56 -5.04
N VAL A 41 4.50 -7.25 -4.88
CA VAL A 41 3.83 -6.29 -5.75
C VAL A 41 4.89 -5.52 -6.53
N ILE A 42 4.86 -5.68 -7.85
CA ILE A 42 5.78 -4.96 -8.74
C ILE A 42 5.13 -3.72 -9.31
N GLY A 43 5.94 -2.74 -9.70
CA GLY A 43 5.48 -1.53 -10.34
C GLY A 43 5.02 -1.77 -11.77
N LYS A 44 4.24 -0.83 -12.29
CA LYS A 44 3.64 -0.92 -13.63
C LYS A 44 4.65 -1.22 -14.74
N HIS A 45 5.85 -0.66 -14.64
CA HIS A 45 6.87 -0.72 -15.70
C HIS A 45 8.01 -1.70 -15.40
N GLN A 46 7.98 -2.41 -14.27
CA GLN A 46 9.02 -3.34 -13.92
C GLN A 46 8.88 -4.66 -14.67
N ARG A 47 10.02 -5.28 -14.97
CA ARG A 47 10.05 -6.63 -15.55
C ARG A 47 9.96 -7.66 -14.44
N LEU A 48 8.97 -8.52 -14.52
CA LEU A 48 8.76 -9.58 -13.54
C LEU A 48 10.01 -10.45 -13.36
N ARG A 49 10.65 -10.86 -14.44
CA ARG A 49 11.84 -11.73 -14.41
C ARG A 49 13.01 -11.11 -13.65
N SER A 50 13.15 -9.78 -13.71
CA SER A 50 14.25 -9.08 -13.05
C SER A 50 14.01 -8.85 -11.57
N GLU A 51 12.75 -8.87 -11.14
CA GLU A 51 12.38 -8.46 -9.79
C GLU A 51 11.99 -9.64 -8.88
N VAL A 52 11.51 -10.74 -9.45
CA VAL A 52 10.94 -11.84 -8.67
C VAL A 52 11.42 -13.19 -9.17
N ASP A 53 11.82 -14.05 -8.24
CA ASP A 53 12.05 -15.45 -8.50
C ASP A 53 10.71 -16.20 -8.48
N LYS A 54 10.17 -16.47 -9.66
CA LYS A 54 8.87 -17.12 -9.83
C LYS A 54 8.80 -18.51 -9.19
N LYS A 55 9.87 -19.30 -9.30
CA LYS A 55 9.91 -20.63 -8.70
C LYS A 55 9.80 -20.55 -7.18
N TRP A 56 10.57 -19.66 -6.59
CA TRP A 56 10.50 -19.41 -5.16
C TRP A 56 9.09 -19.00 -4.74
N ALA A 57 8.51 -18.05 -5.45
CA ALA A 57 7.16 -17.55 -5.14
C ALA A 57 6.12 -18.67 -5.20
N GLU A 58 6.18 -19.53 -6.21
CA GLU A 58 5.27 -20.68 -6.33
C GLU A 58 5.47 -21.68 -5.19
N GLN A 59 6.71 -22.00 -4.85
CA GLN A 59 7.05 -22.93 -3.77
C GLN A 59 6.57 -22.42 -2.41
N GLU A 60 6.74 -21.13 -2.15
CA GLU A 60 6.38 -20.48 -0.88
C GLU A 60 4.93 -19.97 -0.87
N ARG A 61 4.18 -20.20 -1.93
CA ARG A 61 2.79 -19.74 -2.08
C ARG A 61 2.65 -18.23 -1.91
N VAL A 62 3.60 -17.48 -2.48
CA VAL A 62 3.61 -16.02 -2.50
C VAL A 62 2.94 -15.55 -3.77
N HIS A 63 1.92 -14.71 -3.63
CA HIS A 63 1.25 -14.11 -4.78
C HIS A 63 2.14 -13.07 -5.44
N ILE A 64 2.07 -12.97 -6.77
CA ILE A 64 2.77 -11.94 -7.53
C ILE A 64 1.71 -11.08 -8.21
N ALA A 65 1.77 -9.78 -7.98
CA ALA A 65 0.83 -8.83 -8.55
C ALA A 65 1.55 -7.63 -9.13
N ARG A 66 0.97 -7.01 -10.14
CA ARG A 66 1.44 -5.76 -10.72
C ARG A 66 0.45 -4.67 -10.41
N ARG A 67 0.91 -3.56 -9.79
CA ARG A 67 0.04 -2.43 -9.56
C ARG A 67 -0.05 -1.55 -10.82
N PHE A 68 -1.08 -0.72 -10.90
CA PHE A 68 -1.29 0.19 -12.02
C PHE A 68 -0.40 1.43 -11.95
N SER A 69 0.25 1.69 -10.82
CA SER A 69 1.17 2.81 -10.61
C SER A 69 2.62 2.38 -10.78
N GLY A 70 3.50 3.36 -11.00
CA GLY A 70 4.95 3.13 -11.13
C GLY A 70 5.61 2.82 -9.79
N GLY A 71 6.94 2.75 -9.80
CA GLY A 71 7.76 2.53 -8.63
C GLY A 71 8.39 1.15 -8.56
N GLY A 72 9.02 0.82 -7.43
CA GLY A 72 9.75 -0.41 -7.21
C GLY A 72 8.90 -1.57 -6.69
N ALA A 73 9.52 -2.73 -6.58
CA ALA A 73 8.89 -3.91 -6.02
C ALA A 73 8.84 -3.84 -4.49
N VAL A 74 7.75 -4.30 -3.92
CA VAL A 74 7.56 -4.39 -2.46
C VAL A 74 7.05 -5.78 -2.09
N TYR A 75 7.34 -6.20 -0.86
CA TYR A 75 6.84 -7.43 -0.29
C TYR A 75 5.84 -7.12 0.80
N HIS A 76 4.68 -7.76 0.73
CA HIS A 76 3.63 -7.67 1.74
C HIS A 76 3.46 -9.01 2.45
N ASP A 77 3.26 -8.97 3.76
CA ASP A 77 2.84 -10.11 4.55
C ASP A 77 1.98 -9.63 5.73
N TRP A 78 1.72 -10.52 6.68
CA TRP A 78 0.91 -10.20 7.86
C TRP A 78 1.53 -9.13 8.77
N GLY A 79 2.84 -8.86 8.61
CA GLY A 79 3.52 -7.79 9.33
C GLY A 79 3.34 -6.40 8.71
N ASN A 80 2.71 -6.31 7.53
CA ASN A 80 2.49 -5.05 6.85
C ASN A 80 1.04 -4.62 6.95
N ILE A 81 0.84 -3.37 7.37
CA ILE A 81 -0.46 -2.70 7.29
C ILE A 81 -0.35 -1.65 6.20
N ASN A 82 -1.26 -1.72 5.23
CA ASN A 82 -1.28 -0.81 4.10
C ASN A 82 -2.33 0.27 4.30
N LEU A 83 -1.95 1.50 4.00
CA LEU A 83 -2.81 2.68 4.11
C LEU A 83 -2.94 3.29 2.72
N THR A 84 -4.18 3.43 2.25
CA THR A 84 -4.47 4.10 0.99
C THR A 84 -5.23 5.38 1.27
N PHE A 85 -4.71 6.50 0.75
CA PHE A 85 -5.40 7.80 0.79
C PHE A 85 -5.75 8.21 -0.62
N ILE A 86 -7.01 8.51 -0.86
CA ILE A 86 -7.50 9.03 -2.13
C ILE A 86 -8.10 10.39 -1.89
N GLU A 87 -7.58 11.40 -2.60
CA GLU A 87 -8.09 12.78 -2.54
C GLU A 87 -8.81 13.15 -3.82
N THR A 88 -9.90 13.89 -3.69
CA THR A 88 -10.65 14.46 -4.83
C THR A 88 -10.15 15.85 -5.22
N ALA A 89 -9.10 16.35 -4.57
CA ALA A 89 -8.53 17.67 -4.81
C ALA A 89 -7.95 17.77 -6.23
N PRO A 90 -8.04 18.97 -6.89
CA PRO A 90 -7.55 19.15 -8.27
C PRO A 90 -6.03 19.30 -8.35
N ARG A 91 -5.29 18.80 -7.38
CA ARG A 91 -3.83 18.86 -7.30
C ARG A 91 -3.24 17.49 -6.99
N LEU A 92 -1.97 17.30 -7.32
CA LEU A 92 -1.27 16.09 -6.91
C LEU A 92 -1.11 16.05 -5.40
N PRO A 93 -1.41 14.92 -4.74
CA PRO A 93 -1.23 14.79 -3.31
C PRO A 93 0.26 14.86 -2.93
N GLU A 94 0.54 15.51 -1.80
CA GLU A 94 1.88 15.55 -1.24
C GLU A 94 2.09 14.34 -0.33
N PHE A 95 2.91 13.42 -0.75
CA PHE A 95 3.19 12.20 0.01
C PHE A 95 3.68 12.51 1.43
N VAL A 96 4.53 13.51 1.59
CA VAL A 96 5.10 13.89 2.89
C VAL A 96 4.01 14.25 3.90
N THR A 97 2.95 14.94 3.47
CA THR A 97 1.83 15.31 4.34
C THR A 97 1.15 14.08 4.93
N TYR A 98 0.87 13.08 4.10
CA TYR A 98 0.21 11.85 4.56
C TYR A 98 1.13 11.00 5.40
N LEU A 99 2.40 10.91 5.05
CA LEU A 99 3.39 10.23 5.86
C LEU A 99 3.47 10.85 7.25
N GLN A 100 3.54 12.19 7.33
CA GLN A 100 3.64 12.87 8.62
C GLN A 100 2.40 12.64 9.49
N ARG A 101 1.21 12.70 8.90
CA ARG A 101 -0.04 12.40 9.63
C ARG A 101 -0.05 10.97 10.18
N THR A 102 0.42 10.02 9.39
CA THR A 102 0.52 8.62 9.81
C THR A 102 1.51 8.46 10.95
N LEU A 103 2.69 9.10 10.85
CA LEU A 103 3.70 9.07 11.90
C LEU A 103 3.19 9.70 13.20
N ASP A 104 2.53 10.85 13.12
CA ASP A 104 1.96 11.53 14.27
C ASP A 104 0.93 10.65 14.99
N PHE A 105 0.08 9.98 14.22
CA PHE A 105 -0.89 9.05 14.78
C PHE A 105 -0.20 7.87 15.50
N LEU A 106 0.75 7.23 14.85
CA LEU A 106 1.46 6.08 15.42
C LEU A 106 2.22 6.50 16.70
N ASN A 107 2.87 7.64 16.70
CA ASN A 107 3.56 8.17 17.87
C ASN A 107 2.57 8.50 19.00
N SER A 108 1.38 8.98 18.66
CA SER A 108 0.34 9.32 19.66
C SER A 108 -0.18 8.10 20.42
N ILE A 109 -0.11 6.92 19.82
CA ILE A 109 -0.54 5.66 20.48
C ILE A 109 0.64 4.88 21.10
N GLY A 110 1.81 5.52 21.20
CA GLY A 110 2.95 4.96 21.92
C GLY A 110 3.94 4.17 21.05
N LEU A 111 3.78 4.18 19.73
CA LEU A 111 4.72 3.52 18.82
C LEU A 111 5.81 4.51 18.42
N MET A 112 7.06 4.05 18.39
CA MET A 112 8.18 4.85 17.88
C MET A 112 8.25 4.66 16.36
N ALA A 113 7.63 5.57 15.63
CA ALA A 113 7.55 5.50 14.17
C ALA A 113 8.38 6.60 13.50
N LYS A 114 9.02 6.24 12.38
CA LYS A 114 9.79 7.19 11.56
C LYS A 114 9.66 6.83 10.08
N GLY A 115 9.80 7.82 9.21
CA GLY A 115 9.83 7.61 7.76
C GLY A 115 11.17 7.03 7.30
N GLY A 116 11.11 6.17 6.28
CA GLY A 116 12.30 5.65 5.62
C GLY A 116 12.78 6.54 4.48
N GLU A 117 14.00 6.32 4.02
CA GLU A 117 14.60 7.09 2.92
C GLU A 117 13.82 6.97 1.60
N ARG A 118 13.14 5.86 1.40
CA ARG A 118 12.32 5.61 0.19
C ARG A 118 10.84 5.92 0.42
N GLN A 119 10.55 6.85 1.32
CA GLN A 119 9.18 7.24 1.65
C GLN A 119 8.34 6.07 2.21
N ILE A 120 8.99 5.11 2.85
CA ILE A 120 8.33 4.01 3.54
C ILE A 120 8.37 4.28 5.03
N GLY A 121 7.20 4.21 5.68
CA GLY A 121 7.09 4.34 7.11
C GLY A 121 7.47 3.04 7.82
N ARG A 122 8.15 3.15 8.95
CA ARG A 122 8.43 2.02 9.86
C ARG A 122 8.01 2.39 11.27
N ALA A 123 7.46 1.43 11.97
CA ALA A 123 7.10 1.60 13.36
C ALA A 123 7.79 0.52 14.22
N HIS A 124 8.24 0.92 15.40
CA HIS A 124 8.78 0.02 16.41
C HIS A 124 7.97 0.15 17.69
N VAL A 125 7.76 -0.96 18.29
CA VAL A 125 7.09 -1.03 19.60
C VAL A 125 8.10 -1.01 20.73
#